data_72e7d696a6529cc32981349fd5b60c20
#
_entry.id   72e7d696a6529cc32981349fd5b60c20
#
_cell.length_a   1.000
_cell.length_b   1.000
_cell.length_c   1.000
_cell.angle_alpha   90.00
_cell.angle_beta   90.00
_cell.angle_gamma   90.00
#
_symmetry.space_group_name_H-M   'P 1'
#
loop_
_entity.id
_entity.type
_entity.pdbx_description
1 polymer ?
#
loop_
_entity_poly.entity_id
_entity_poly.type
_entity_poly.pdbx_seq_one_letter_code
_entity_poly.pdbx_strand_id
1 'polypeptide(L)'
;MTALDQPVQTSRNTGRDILGVVVVALPVSDLARSAAWYRDLLDLQYVREFGDQHDVSGCALADFASRYMIALRRRDATAEQADLRGEHPIIVEAADEAAANRIRTRATALGIPSTSGEHADGAWIEFIDPDGIALRVIYNANGPQHFIGVTSTDAGLAFYDTPRVQLPAPHQETGYRAAP
;
A
#
# COMPACT_ATOMS: atom_id res chain seq x y z
N MET A 1 19.39 12.32 24.37
CA MET A 1 18.75 11.41 23.39
C MET A 1 17.94 10.41 24.19
N THR A 2 16.64 10.64 24.25
CA THR A 2 15.72 9.79 25.01
C THR A 2 15.30 8.65 24.11
N ALA A 3 15.61 7.41 24.51
CA ALA A 3 15.10 6.24 23.81
C ALA A 3 13.57 6.28 23.83
N LEU A 4 12.96 6.26 22.65
CA LEU A 4 11.53 6.10 22.50
C LEU A 4 11.14 4.76 23.12
N ASP A 5 10.37 4.81 24.17
CA ASP A 5 9.79 3.66 24.85
C ASP A 5 8.82 2.97 23.87
N GLN A 6 9.33 2.02 23.11
CA GLN A 6 8.51 1.24 22.17
C GLN A 6 7.74 0.21 22.98
N PRO A 7 6.40 0.16 22.85
CA PRO A 7 5.63 -0.90 23.50
C PRO A 7 6.10 -2.26 22.99
N VAL A 8 6.54 -3.11 23.90
CA VAL A 8 6.90 -4.50 23.62
C VAL A 8 5.67 -5.18 23.03
N GLN A 9 5.72 -5.44 21.73
CA GLN A 9 4.67 -6.19 21.04
C GLN A 9 4.69 -7.63 21.51
N THR A 10 3.70 -8.02 22.30
CA THR A 10 3.45 -9.43 22.59
C THR A 10 3.19 -10.15 21.26
N SER A 11 4.04 -11.12 20.96
CA SER A 11 3.90 -12.02 19.81
C SER A 11 2.50 -12.64 19.80
N ARG A 12 1.65 -12.24 18.87
CA ARG A 12 0.42 -12.96 18.59
C ARG A 12 0.80 -14.20 17.79
N ASN A 13 1.00 -15.31 18.49
CA ASN A 13 1.10 -16.62 17.85
C ASN A 13 -0.28 -16.97 17.29
N THR A 14 -0.51 -16.63 16.03
CA THR A 14 -1.78 -16.89 15.32
C THR A 14 -1.78 -18.24 14.64
N GLY A 15 -0.71 -19.03 14.75
CA GLY A 15 -0.53 -20.27 13.99
C GLY A 15 -0.30 -20.02 12.48
N ARG A 16 -0.04 -18.78 12.09
CA ARG A 16 0.28 -18.39 10.70
C ARG A 16 1.75 -18.02 10.60
N ASP A 17 2.43 -18.52 9.57
CA ASP A 17 3.84 -18.22 9.30
C ASP A 17 4.03 -16.77 8.83
N ILE A 18 3.05 -16.22 8.09
CA ILE A 18 3.06 -14.85 7.57
C ILE A 18 1.90 -14.05 8.18
N LEU A 19 2.23 -12.89 8.76
CA LEU A 19 1.23 -12.01 9.39
C LEU A 19 0.60 -10.99 8.42
N GLY A 20 1.24 -10.74 7.28
CA GLY A 20 0.77 -9.81 6.26
C GLY A 20 1.91 -9.06 5.57
N VAL A 21 1.54 -8.18 4.64
CA VAL A 21 2.49 -7.24 4.03
C VAL A 21 2.64 -6.04 4.97
N VAL A 22 3.87 -5.77 5.40
CA VAL A 22 4.17 -4.71 6.36
C VAL A 22 4.81 -3.49 5.70
N VAL A 23 5.38 -3.65 4.51
CA VAL A 23 6.03 -2.58 3.77
C VAL A 23 5.80 -2.72 2.27
N VAL A 24 5.52 -1.60 1.62
CA VAL A 24 5.54 -1.45 0.16
C VAL A 24 6.69 -0.51 -0.19
N ALA A 25 7.55 -0.90 -1.12
CA ALA A 25 8.70 -0.11 -1.53
C ALA A 25 8.48 0.49 -2.92
N LEU A 26 8.70 1.79 -3.06
CA LEU A 26 8.49 2.55 -4.29
C LEU A 26 9.80 3.23 -4.74
N PRO A 27 10.13 3.17 -6.04
CA PRO A 27 11.19 3.97 -6.60
C PRO A 27 10.71 5.40 -6.86
N VAL A 28 11.43 6.40 -6.36
CA VAL A 28 11.10 7.82 -6.50
C VAL A 28 12.26 8.62 -7.08
N SER A 29 11.95 9.68 -7.81
CA SER A 29 12.97 10.56 -8.42
C SER A 29 13.51 11.59 -7.43
N ASP A 30 12.66 12.05 -6.49
CA ASP A 30 13.01 13.03 -5.45
C ASP A 30 12.49 12.52 -4.11
N LEU A 31 13.41 12.06 -3.27
CA LEU A 31 13.08 11.44 -1.99
C LEU A 31 12.37 12.38 -1.03
N ALA A 32 12.84 13.63 -0.94
CA ALA A 32 12.28 14.62 0.00
C ALA A 32 10.87 15.03 -0.40
N ARG A 33 10.65 15.28 -1.71
CA ARG A 33 9.35 15.65 -2.26
C ARG A 33 8.34 14.53 -2.08
N SER A 34 8.71 13.31 -2.46
CA SER A 34 7.81 12.16 -2.34
C SER A 34 7.53 11.80 -0.88
N ALA A 35 8.54 11.87 0.00
CA ALA A 35 8.33 11.64 1.42
C ALA A 35 7.35 12.66 2.05
N ALA A 36 7.48 13.94 1.72
CA ALA A 36 6.54 14.96 2.17
C ALA A 36 5.12 14.67 1.64
N TRP A 37 4.98 14.32 0.37
CA TRP A 37 3.70 14.03 -0.26
C TRP A 37 2.96 12.87 0.43
N TYR A 38 3.62 11.71 0.60
CA TYR A 38 3.01 10.55 1.26
C TYR A 38 2.72 10.79 2.75
N ARG A 39 3.66 11.45 3.47
CA ARG A 39 3.48 11.82 4.87
C ARG A 39 2.24 12.68 5.06
N ASP A 40 2.12 13.75 4.28
CA ASP A 40 1.08 14.75 4.48
C ASP A 40 -0.29 14.27 4.01
N LEU A 41 -0.36 13.49 2.92
CA LEU A 41 -1.61 12.93 2.41
C LEU A 41 -2.18 11.84 3.33
N LEU A 42 -1.35 10.89 3.74
CA LEU A 42 -1.77 9.71 4.50
C LEU A 42 -1.58 9.84 6.02
N ASP A 43 -1.08 11.01 6.50
CA ASP A 43 -0.81 11.27 7.91
C ASP A 43 0.20 10.26 8.52
N LEU A 44 1.27 9.98 7.77
CA LEU A 44 2.29 9.02 8.18
C LEU A 44 3.40 9.70 8.98
N GLN A 45 4.08 8.90 9.80
CA GLN A 45 5.28 9.32 10.51
C GLN A 45 6.53 8.95 9.72
N TYR A 46 7.50 9.87 9.65
CA TYR A 46 8.83 9.60 9.11
C TYR A 46 9.63 8.80 10.15
N VAL A 47 10.00 7.56 9.84
CA VAL A 47 10.46 6.64 10.88
C VAL A 47 11.86 6.07 10.65
N ARG A 48 12.37 6.10 9.42
CA ARG A 48 13.65 5.48 9.10
C ARG A 48 14.28 6.04 7.85
N GLU A 49 15.61 5.99 7.80
CA GLU A 49 16.41 6.25 6.61
C GLU A 49 17.21 5.00 6.23
N PHE A 50 17.50 4.89 4.94
CA PHE A 50 18.33 3.85 4.36
C PHE A 50 19.43 4.51 3.54
N GLY A 51 20.62 3.95 3.58
CA GLY A 51 21.76 4.46 2.84
C GLY A 51 23.06 3.90 3.39
N ASP A 52 24.13 4.52 2.98
CA ASP A 52 25.46 4.27 3.54
C ASP A 52 25.93 5.47 4.38
N GLN A 53 27.20 5.45 4.78
CA GLN A 53 27.78 6.51 5.62
C GLN A 53 27.92 7.87 4.92
N HIS A 54 27.69 7.94 3.61
CA HIS A 54 27.89 9.14 2.81
C HIS A 54 26.58 9.71 2.23
N ASP A 55 25.56 8.87 2.04
CA ASP A 55 24.34 9.28 1.33
C ASP A 55 23.10 8.50 1.78
N VAL A 56 21.97 9.22 1.87
CA VAL A 56 20.65 8.63 2.14
C VAL A 56 19.99 8.26 0.81
N SER A 57 19.83 6.97 0.56
CA SER A 57 19.25 6.42 -0.66
C SER A 57 17.77 6.09 -0.55
N GLY A 58 17.19 6.20 0.64
CA GLY A 58 15.76 5.93 0.86
C GLY A 58 15.30 6.28 2.26
N CYS A 59 13.99 6.26 2.46
CA CYS A 59 13.36 6.46 3.76
C CYS A 59 12.11 5.58 3.91
N ALA A 60 11.59 5.48 5.13
CA ALA A 60 10.30 4.86 5.39
C ALA A 60 9.39 5.77 6.19
N LEU A 61 8.12 5.73 5.81
CA LEU A 61 7.00 6.36 6.47
C LEU A 61 6.08 5.28 7.02
N ALA A 62 5.52 5.46 8.19
CA ALA A 62 4.71 4.43 8.84
C ALA A 62 3.44 4.99 9.47
N ASP A 63 2.38 4.18 9.44
CA ASP A 63 1.27 4.23 10.38
C ASP A 63 1.38 3.02 11.32
N PHE A 64 1.78 3.27 12.55
CA PHE A 64 1.95 2.20 13.54
C PHE A 64 0.61 1.62 14.02
N ALA A 65 -0.47 2.39 13.95
CA ALA A 65 -1.79 1.92 14.35
C ALA A 65 -2.33 0.89 13.35
N SER A 66 -2.21 1.18 12.06
CA SER A 66 -2.64 0.29 10.98
C SER A 66 -1.54 -0.71 10.55
N ARG A 67 -0.34 -0.59 11.12
CA ARG A 67 0.77 -1.52 10.96
C ARG A 67 1.24 -1.69 9.52
N TYR A 68 1.31 -0.61 8.77
CA TYR A 68 1.94 -0.62 7.43
C TYR A 68 3.00 0.48 7.29
N MET A 69 3.89 0.30 6.35
CA MET A 69 4.91 1.26 5.98
C MET A 69 4.98 1.44 4.47
N ILE A 70 5.33 2.64 4.06
CA ILE A 70 5.74 2.96 2.69
C ILE A 70 7.23 3.29 2.74
N ALA A 71 8.05 2.50 2.06
CA ALA A 71 9.46 2.75 1.87
C ALA A 71 9.68 3.42 0.52
N LEU A 72 10.37 4.53 0.51
CA LEU A 72 10.74 5.26 -0.69
C LEU A 72 12.23 5.04 -0.97
N ARG A 73 12.57 4.73 -2.21
CA ARG A 73 13.96 4.54 -2.66
C ARG A 73 14.25 5.42 -3.84
N ARG A 74 15.38 6.11 -3.81
CA ARG A 74 15.84 6.86 -4.99
C ARG A 74 16.05 5.89 -6.16
N ARG A 75 15.57 6.27 -7.34
CA ARG A 75 15.68 5.46 -8.57
C ARG A 75 17.12 5.15 -8.92
N ASP A 76 18.03 6.12 -8.75
CA ASP A 76 19.45 5.97 -9.03
C ASP A 76 20.20 5.05 -8.05
N ALA A 77 19.58 4.71 -6.91
CA ALA A 77 20.11 3.78 -5.92
C ALA A 77 19.60 2.35 -6.10
N THR A 78 18.81 2.05 -7.14
CA THR A 78 18.30 0.71 -7.44
C THR A 78 18.99 0.14 -8.68
N ALA A 79 19.23 -1.19 -8.67
CA ALA A 79 19.94 -1.86 -9.78
C ALA A 79 19.16 -1.82 -11.10
N GLU A 80 17.82 -1.83 -11.02
CA GLU A 80 16.92 -1.72 -12.16
C GLU A 80 15.89 -0.63 -11.90
N GLN A 81 15.58 0.16 -12.94
CA GLN A 81 14.59 1.22 -12.82
C GLN A 81 13.24 0.73 -13.29
N ALA A 82 12.39 0.29 -12.34
CA ALA A 82 11.00 -0.01 -12.62
C ALA A 82 10.23 1.28 -12.95
N ASP A 83 9.51 1.31 -14.06
CA ASP A 83 8.55 2.37 -14.36
C ASP A 83 7.17 1.93 -13.87
N LEU A 84 6.71 2.57 -12.80
CA LEU A 84 5.39 2.32 -12.18
C LEU A 84 4.36 3.41 -12.51
N ARG A 85 4.66 4.31 -13.47
CA ARG A 85 3.71 5.35 -13.86
C ARG A 85 2.45 4.74 -14.46
N GLY A 86 1.30 5.17 -13.92
CA GLY A 86 0.00 4.61 -14.32
C GLY A 86 -0.37 3.29 -13.67
N GLU A 87 0.54 2.68 -12.89
CA GLU A 87 0.25 1.49 -12.12
C GLU A 87 -0.27 1.85 -10.72
N HIS A 88 -0.98 0.90 -10.09
CA HIS A 88 -1.55 1.03 -8.75
C HIS A 88 -0.84 0.11 -7.74
N PRO A 89 0.44 0.32 -7.45
CA PRO A 89 1.18 -0.56 -6.55
C PRO A 89 0.73 -0.44 -5.09
N ILE A 90 0.01 0.63 -4.76
CA ILE A 90 -0.55 0.87 -3.44
C ILE A 90 -2.06 1.07 -3.55
N ILE A 91 -2.80 0.17 -2.90
CA ILE A 91 -4.22 0.32 -2.66
C ILE A 91 -4.40 0.18 -1.15
N VAL A 92 -4.95 1.22 -0.51
CA VAL A 92 -5.26 1.23 0.93
C VAL A 92 -6.76 1.24 1.14
N GLU A 93 -7.22 0.59 2.19
CA GLU A 93 -8.62 0.61 2.59
C GLU A 93 -8.83 1.67 3.67
N ALA A 94 -9.79 2.57 3.45
CA ALA A 94 -10.26 3.50 4.46
C ALA A 94 -11.18 2.77 5.43
N ALA A 95 -11.09 3.10 6.72
CA ALA A 95 -11.86 2.45 7.77
C ALA A 95 -13.39 2.60 7.57
N ASP A 96 -13.81 3.71 6.99
CA ASP A 96 -15.19 4.06 6.69
C ASP A 96 -15.25 5.19 5.64
N GLU A 97 -16.44 5.52 5.17
CA GLU A 97 -16.66 6.62 4.22
C GLU A 97 -16.17 7.97 4.77
N ALA A 98 -16.35 8.20 6.08
CA ALA A 98 -15.89 9.44 6.71
C ALA A 98 -14.35 9.53 6.69
N ALA A 99 -13.64 8.41 6.85
CA ALA A 99 -12.19 8.35 6.72
C ALA A 99 -11.74 8.66 5.28
N ALA A 100 -12.40 8.07 4.28
CA ALA A 100 -12.12 8.37 2.87
C ALA A 100 -12.34 9.87 2.57
N ASN A 101 -13.43 10.45 3.08
CA ASN A 101 -13.73 11.88 2.94
C ASN A 101 -12.69 12.76 3.64
N ARG A 102 -12.16 12.38 4.80
CA ARG A 102 -11.06 13.11 5.47
C ARG A 102 -9.79 13.14 4.63
N ILE A 103 -9.43 12.02 4.01
CA ILE A 103 -8.26 11.94 3.10
C ILE A 103 -8.48 12.87 1.90
N ARG A 104 -9.66 12.86 1.28
CA ARG A 104 -10.01 13.75 0.16
C ARG A 104 -9.93 15.23 0.56
N THR A 105 -10.45 15.58 1.73
CA THR A 105 -10.38 16.95 2.25
C THR A 105 -8.92 17.40 2.48
N ARG A 106 -8.10 16.52 3.03
CA ARG A 106 -6.66 16.76 3.22
C ARG A 106 -5.95 16.96 1.89
N ALA A 107 -6.21 16.10 0.90
CA ALA A 107 -5.67 16.24 -0.45
C ALA A 107 -6.02 17.60 -1.07
N THR A 108 -7.28 18.04 -0.95
CA THR A 108 -7.73 19.34 -1.42
C THR A 108 -6.96 20.49 -0.73
N ALA A 109 -6.78 20.42 0.59
CA ALA A 109 -6.02 21.42 1.35
C ALA A 109 -4.53 21.47 0.95
N LEU A 110 -3.98 20.34 0.52
CA LEU A 110 -2.60 20.23 0.02
C LEU A 110 -2.45 20.56 -1.48
N GLY A 111 -3.55 20.86 -2.18
CA GLY A 111 -3.55 21.10 -3.63
C GLY A 111 -3.28 19.84 -4.46
N ILE A 112 -3.52 18.66 -3.91
CA ILE A 112 -3.34 17.37 -4.59
C ILE A 112 -4.64 17.04 -5.34
N PRO A 113 -4.61 16.96 -6.69
CA PRO A 113 -5.78 16.56 -7.48
C PRO A 113 -6.15 15.11 -7.20
N SER A 114 -7.45 14.80 -7.27
CA SER A 114 -7.94 13.45 -7.14
C SER A 114 -9.02 13.14 -8.17
N THR A 115 -9.11 11.89 -8.56
CA THR A 115 -10.27 11.31 -9.25
C THR A 115 -10.99 10.36 -8.30
N SER A 116 -12.26 10.11 -8.52
CA SER A 116 -13.05 9.19 -7.71
C SER A 116 -14.14 8.53 -8.53
N GLY A 117 -14.62 7.39 -8.05
CA GLY A 117 -15.74 6.67 -8.62
C GLY A 117 -16.41 5.80 -7.57
N GLU A 118 -17.55 5.25 -7.95
CA GLU A 118 -18.34 4.35 -7.11
C GLU A 118 -18.26 2.93 -7.67
N HIS A 119 -18.50 1.97 -6.82
CA HIS A 119 -18.74 0.58 -7.15
C HIS A 119 -19.90 0.04 -6.28
N ALA A 120 -20.36 -1.18 -6.56
CA ALA A 120 -21.60 -1.70 -5.94
C ALA A 120 -21.62 -1.64 -4.39
N ASP A 121 -20.46 -1.74 -3.73
CA ASP A 121 -20.36 -1.82 -2.27
C ASP A 121 -19.58 -0.66 -1.66
N GLY A 122 -19.30 0.41 -2.40
CA GLY A 122 -18.53 1.55 -1.88
C GLY A 122 -17.98 2.47 -2.94
N ALA A 123 -16.83 3.04 -2.66
CA ALA A 123 -16.19 4.03 -3.54
C ALA A 123 -14.66 3.91 -3.51
N TRP A 124 -14.03 4.56 -4.48
CA TRP A 124 -12.59 4.73 -4.53
C TRP A 124 -12.21 6.18 -4.80
N ILE A 125 -11.05 6.57 -4.33
CA ILE A 125 -10.41 7.86 -4.62
C ILE A 125 -8.98 7.54 -5.08
N GLU A 126 -8.53 8.20 -6.12
CA GLU A 126 -7.20 8.02 -6.67
C GLU A 126 -6.42 9.33 -6.68
N PHE A 127 -5.16 9.24 -6.33
CA PHE A 127 -4.19 10.31 -6.31
C PHE A 127 -2.98 9.89 -7.12
N ILE A 128 -2.40 10.83 -7.87
CA ILE A 128 -1.15 10.60 -8.58
C ILE A 128 -0.03 11.24 -7.79
N ASP A 129 0.97 10.43 -7.44
CA ASP A 129 2.13 10.90 -6.69
C ASP A 129 3.07 11.77 -7.57
N PRO A 130 4.09 12.40 -6.98
CA PRO A 130 5.03 13.24 -7.74
C PRO A 130 5.82 12.52 -8.85
N ASP A 131 5.87 11.19 -8.84
CA ASP A 131 6.53 10.35 -9.84
C ASP A 131 5.57 9.74 -10.88
N GLY A 132 4.25 10.06 -10.78
CA GLY A 132 3.22 9.55 -11.68
C GLY A 132 2.68 8.17 -11.28
N ILE A 133 2.94 7.72 -10.06
CA ILE A 133 2.45 6.45 -9.50
C ILE A 133 1.08 6.68 -8.90
N ALA A 134 0.12 5.80 -9.19
CA ALA A 134 -1.22 5.92 -8.63
C ALA A 134 -1.30 5.32 -7.22
N LEU A 135 -1.79 6.11 -6.27
CA LEU A 135 -2.25 5.68 -4.96
C LEU A 135 -3.77 5.64 -4.98
N ARG A 136 -4.35 4.49 -4.70
CA ARG A 136 -5.81 4.35 -4.59
C ARG A 136 -6.23 4.11 -3.15
N VAL A 137 -7.24 4.86 -2.71
CA VAL A 137 -7.94 4.66 -1.44
C VAL A 137 -9.30 4.06 -1.77
N ILE A 138 -9.62 2.91 -1.22
CA ILE A 138 -10.93 2.26 -1.36
C ILE A 138 -11.70 2.34 -0.06
N TYR A 139 -13.01 2.35 -0.17
CA TYR A 139 -13.94 2.16 0.95
C TYR A 139 -14.99 1.13 0.56
N ASN A 140 -15.17 0.12 1.40
CA ASN A 140 -16.14 -0.94 1.21
C ASN A 140 -17.17 -0.92 2.35
N ALA A 141 -18.42 -0.60 2.05
CA ALA A 141 -19.48 -0.48 3.08
C ALA A 141 -19.78 -1.81 3.78
N ASN A 142 -19.57 -2.93 3.10
CA ASN A 142 -19.87 -4.28 3.60
C ASN A 142 -18.61 -5.07 3.98
N GLY A 143 -17.46 -4.41 4.13
CA GLY A 143 -16.17 -5.04 4.42
C GLY A 143 -15.54 -5.74 3.22
N PRO A 144 -14.55 -6.64 3.43
CA PRO A 144 -13.85 -7.31 2.34
C PRO A 144 -14.81 -8.01 1.40
N GLN A 145 -14.72 -7.70 0.12
CA GLN A 145 -15.64 -8.22 -0.88
C GLN A 145 -15.40 -9.70 -1.16
N HIS A 146 -16.48 -10.47 -1.29
CA HIS A 146 -16.46 -11.91 -1.55
C HIS A 146 -16.63 -12.24 -3.03
N PHE A 147 -16.01 -11.46 -3.93
CA PHE A 147 -16.02 -11.77 -5.36
C PHE A 147 -14.66 -12.35 -5.80
N ILE A 148 -14.68 -13.19 -6.83
CA ILE A 148 -13.45 -13.79 -7.39
C ILE A 148 -12.75 -12.79 -8.32
N GLY A 149 -13.48 -11.94 -8.99
CA GLY A 149 -12.87 -10.96 -9.85
C GLY A 149 -13.79 -9.85 -10.32
N VAL A 150 -13.18 -8.86 -10.95
CA VAL A 150 -13.83 -7.69 -11.51
C VAL A 150 -13.40 -7.50 -12.95
N THR A 151 -14.29 -7.02 -13.80
CA THR A 151 -13.99 -6.66 -15.17
C THR A 151 -14.63 -5.30 -15.51
N SER A 152 -13.94 -4.50 -16.30
CA SER A 152 -14.50 -3.27 -16.85
C SER A 152 -15.45 -3.60 -18.01
N THR A 153 -16.58 -2.94 -18.03
CA THR A 153 -17.57 -3.00 -19.11
C THR A 153 -17.96 -1.57 -19.53
N ASP A 154 -18.65 -1.42 -20.64
CA ASP A 154 -19.17 -0.11 -21.08
C ASP A 154 -20.15 0.51 -20.07
N ALA A 155 -20.75 -0.31 -19.20
CA ALA A 155 -21.66 0.12 -18.14
C ALA A 155 -20.97 0.33 -16.78
N GLY A 156 -19.64 0.15 -16.67
CA GLY A 156 -18.86 0.24 -15.44
C GLY A 156 -18.21 -1.08 -15.05
N LEU A 157 -17.97 -1.29 -13.73
CA LEU A 157 -17.36 -2.51 -13.21
C LEU A 157 -18.41 -3.62 -13.04
N ALA A 158 -18.10 -4.81 -13.53
CA ALA A 158 -18.89 -6.02 -13.30
C ALA A 158 -18.06 -7.03 -12.48
N PHE A 159 -18.69 -7.63 -11.47
CA PHE A 159 -18.07 -8.62 -10.58
C PHE A 159 -18.43 -10.04 -11.00
N TYR A 160 -17.56 -11.01 -10.71
CA TYR A 160 -17.83 -12.41 -10.98
C TYR A 160 -17.25 -13.31 -9.87
N ASP A 161 -17.92 -14.46 -9.64
CA ASP A 161 -17.64 -15.37 -8.53
C ASP A 161 -16.95 -16.67 -8.94
N THR A 162 -16.73 -16.86 -10.24
CA THR A 162 -16.08 -18.08 -10.76
C THR A 162 -14.73 -17.73 -11.33
N PRO A 163 -13.62 -18.39 -10.89
CA PRO A 163 -12.30 -18.14 -11.44
C PRO A 163 -12.25 -18.33 -12.96
N ARG A 164 -11.70 -17.36 -13.66
CA ARG A 164 -11.45 -17.42 -15.11
C ARG A 164 -10.02 -17.81 -15.43
N VAL A 165 -9.11 -17.65 -14.46
CA VAL A 165 -7.72 -18.10 -14.59
C VAL A 165 -7.63 -19.52 -14.06
N GLN A 166 -7.16 -20.44 -14.92
CA GLN A 166 -6.85 -21.79 -14.50
C GLN A 166 -5.46 -21.81 -13.87
N LEU A 167 -5.41 -21.99 -12.56
CA LEU A 167 -4.16 -22.17 -11.84
C LEU A 167 -3.63 -23.58 -12.07
N PRO A 168 -2.30 -23.77 -12.22
CA PRO A 168 -1.72 -25.10 -12.16
C PRO A 168 -2.05 -25.74 -10.81
N ALA A 169 -2.14 -27.07 -10.77
CA ALA A 169 -2.34 -27.79 -9.53
C ALA A 169 -1.27 -27.35 -8.50
N PRO A 170 -1.64 -27.12 -7.23
CA PRO A 170 -0.66 -26.81 -6.21
C PRO A 170 0.38 -27.92 -6.18
N HIS A 171 1.66 -27.55 -6.05
CA HIS A 171 2.73 -28.51 -5.85
C HIS A 171 2.32 -29.36 -4.64
N GLN A 172 2.16 -30.68 -4.84
CA GLN A 172 2.06 -31.59 -3.72
C GLN A 172 3.37 -31.44 -2.94
N GLU A 173 3.27 -31.03 -1.69
CA GLU A 173 4.40 -31.01 -0.77
C GLU A 173 5.03 -32.42 -0.81
N THR A 174 6.13 -32.57 -1.53
CA THR A 174 7.02 -33.70 -1.31
C THR A 174 7.56 -33.47 0.08
N GLY A 175 7.00 -34.24 1.04
CA GLY A 175 7.17 -34.06 2.47
C GLY A 175 8.61 -33.74 2.83
N TYR A 176 8.82 -32.58 3.41
CA TYR A 176 10.05 -32.24 4.11
C TYR A 176 10.09 -33.12 5.36
N ARG A 177 10.72 -34.28 5.22
CA ARG A 177 11.06 -35.11 6.37
C ARG A 177 12.12 -34.34 7.16
N ALA A 178 11.75 -33.79 8.30
CA ALA A 178 12.72 -33.35 9.27
C ALA A 178 13.68 -34.52 9.53
N ALA A 179 14.97 -34.30 9.30
CA ALA A 179 16.01 -35.25 9.68
C ALA A 179 16.02 -35.38 11.21
N PRO A 180 16.31 -36.58 11.76
CA PRO A 180 16.29 -36.87 13.19
C PRO A 180 17.31 -36.05 13.99
#